data_bad37bd129cf8cc9c171269d55f2d9c4
#
_entry.id   bad37bd129cf8cc9c171269d55f2d9c4
#
_cell.length_a   1.000
_cell.length_b   1.000
_cell.length_c   1.000
_cell.angle_alpha   90.00
_cell.angle_beta   90.00
_cell.angle_gamma   90.00
#
_symmetry.space_group_name_H-M   'P 1'
#
loop_
_entity.id
_entity.type
_entity.pdbx_description
1 polymer ?
#
loop_
_entity_poly.entity_id
_entity_poly.type
_entity_poly.pdbx_seq_one_letter_code
_entity_poly.pdbx_strand_id
1 'polypeptide(L)'
;IKIRRMAHAQHSQSLAAILPQVQLIATDMDGTLTAQGEFTPLLLETLDALAQANVLVMIVTGRSAGWVQGLVHYLPIVGAIAENGGVFISKENTEPHWLINIADPVQHRQNLAQTFAALKAVYPSVRPSGDNLFRLTDWTFDINGLNQDTVDALAKLCHQSGWGFTYSTVQCHIRPRGQDKGPGLKQVLQQFFPHINAQRVLTVGDSPNDEGL
;
A
#
# COMPACT_ATOMS: atom_id res chain seq x y z
N ILE A 1 -4.50 2.70 -15.15
CA ILE A 1 -4.99 1.69 -14.19
C ILE A 1 -4.64 0.33 -14.73
N LYS A 2 -3.85 -0.47 -13.99
CA LYS A 2 -3.56 -1.86 -14.31
C LYS A 2 -4.47 -2.75 -13.49
N ILE A 3 -5.23 -3.60 -14.14
CA ILE A 3 -6.09 -4.60 -13.49
C ILE A 3 -5.42 -5.95 -13.66
N ARG A 4 -5.16 -6.65 -12.56
CA ARG A 4 -4.53 -7.99 -12.57
C ARG A 4 -5.34 -8.98 -11.74
N ARG A 5 -5.25 -10.25 -12.10
CA ARG A 5 -5.73 -11.38 -11.30
C ARG A 5 -4.53 -12.01 -10.59
N MET A 6 -4.63 -12.31 -9.30
CA MET A 6 -3.52 -12.87 -8.52
C MET A 6 -3.01 -14.24 -9.00
N ALA A 7 -3.75 -14.93 -9.88
CA ALA A 7 -3.29 -16.17 -10.50
C ALA A 7 -2.70 -15.88 -11.89
N HIS A 8 -1.56 -16.46 -12.23
CA HIS A 8 -0.97 -16.40 -13.57
C HIS A 8 -1.97 -16.92 -14.58
N ALA A 9 -2.68 -16.03 -15.27
CA ALA A 9 -3.57 -16.37 -16.35
C ALA A 9 -2.78 -16.35 -17.66
N GLN A 10 -2.53 -17.53 -18.23
CA GLN A 10 -1.94 -17.67 -19.57
C GLN A 10 -2.94 -17.36 -20.70
N HIS A 11 -4.16 -16.88 -20.41
CA HIS A 11 -5.17 -16.53 -21.41
C HIS A 11 -5.85 -15.21 -21.02
N SER A 12 -5.94 -14.27 -21.95
CA SER A 12 -6.70 -13.03 -21.82
C SER A 12 -8.21 -13.31 -21.82
N GLN A 13 -8.75 -13.67 -20.68
CA GLN A 13 -10.22 -13.68 -20.50
C GLN A 13 -10.71 -12.24 -20.41
N SER A 14 -11.87 -11.95 -21.03
CA SER A 14 -12.47 -10.62 -20.93
C SER A 14 -12.84 -10.33 -19.46
N LEU A 15 -12.73 -9.08 -19.03
CA LEU A 15 -13.13 -8.64 -17.69
C LEU A 15 -14.57 -9.06 -17.36
N ALA A 16 -15.48 -9.00 -18.33
CA ALA A 16 -16.88 -9.43 -18.16
C ALA A 16 -17.02 -10.91 -17.77
N ALA A 17 -16.10 -11.78 -18.18
CA ALA A 17 -16.12 -13.20 -17.80
C ALA A 17 -15.52 -13.46 -16.40
N ILE A 18 -14.68 -12.54 -15.90
CA ILE A 18 -13.99 -12.67 -14.62
C ILE A 18 -14.81 -12.06 -13.46
N LEU A 19 -15.42 -10.90 -13.69
CA LEU A 19 -16.12 -10.14 -12.66
C LEU A 19 -17.15 -10.94 -11.84
N PRO A 20 -17.97 -11.83 -12.45
CA PRO A 20 -18.94 -12.61 -11.67
C PRO A 20 -18.31 -13.60 -10.67
N GLN A 21 -17.01 -13.87 -10.79
CA GLN A 21 -16.30 -14.80 -9.90
C GLN A 21 -15.48 -14.08 -8.82
N VAL A 22 -15.38 -12.74 -8.87
CA VAL A 22 -14.60 -11.95 -7.93
C VAL A 22 -15.31 -11.92 -6.57
N GLN A 23 -14.57 -12.26 -5.52
CA GLN A 23 -15.03 -12.20 -4.14
C GLN A 23 -14.37 -11.06 -3.35
N LEU A 24 -13.17 -10.66 -3.76
CA LEU A 24 -12.44 -9.58 -3.13
C LEU A 24 -11.72 -8.73 -4.19
N ILE A 25 -11.82 -7.42 -4.04
CA ILE A 25 -11.04 -6.44 -4.80
C ILE A 25 -10.00 -5.85 -3.85
N ALA A 26 -8.72 -6.08 -4.14
CA ALA A 26 -7.61 -5.42 -3.46
C ALA A 26 -7.13 -4.26 -4.36
N THR A 27 -7.29 -3.04 -3.90
CA THR A 27 -7.08 -1.86 -4.74
C THR A 27 -6.11 -0.87 -4.10
N ASP A 28 -5.21 -0.31 -4.91
CA ASP A 28 -4.53 0.92 -4.51
C ASP A 28 -5.55 2.07 -4.38
N MET A 29 -5.12 3.17 -3.79
CA MET A 29 -5.99 4.29 -3.49
C MET A 29 -5.66 5.53 -4.31
N ASP A 30 -4.45 6.05 -4.18
CA ASP A 30 -4.06 7.31 -4.79
C ASP A 30 -3.85 7.16 -6.30
N GLY A 31 -4.64 7.84 -7.13
CA GLY A 31 -4.62 7.69 -8.58
C GLY A 31 -5.47 6.52 -9.11
N THR A 32 -5.92 5.62 -8.23
CA THR A 32 -6.76 4.46 -8.56
C THR A 32 -8.21 4.68 -8.14
N LEU A 33 -8.46 4.92 -6.84
CA LEU A 33 -9.79 5.23 -6.29
C LEU A 33 -10.06 6.73 -6.22
N THR A 34 -9.02 7.54 -6.18
CA THR A 34 -9.17 9.01 -6.15
C THR A 34 -9.12 9.59 -7.55
N ALA A 35 -9.92 10.64 -7.79
CA ALA A 35 -9.85 11.49 -8.97
C ALA A 35 -9.28 12.85 -8.55
N GLN A 36 -8.13 13.24 -9.12
CA GLN A 36 -7.42 14.49 -8.77
C GLN A 36 -7.12 14.62 -7.27
N GLY A 37 -6.85 13.49 -6.59
CA GLY A 37 -6.55 13.44 -5.16
C GLY A 37 -7.77 13.46 -4.24
N GLU A 38 -9.01 13.43 -4.77
CA GLU A 38 -10.25 13.52 -4.00
C GLU A 38 -11.11 12.26 -4.17
N PHE A 39 -11.92 11.96 -3.17
CA PHE A 39 -12.99 10.99 -3.28
C PHE A 39 -14.20 11.61 -3.97
N THR A 40 -14.78 10.88 -4.90
CA THR A 40 -15.97 11.30 -5.63
C THR A 40 -17.24 10.63 -5.07
N PRO A 41 -18.43 11.22 -5.25
CA PRO A 41 -19.68 10.53 -4.94
C PRO A 41 -19.79 9.16 -5.63
N LEU A 42 -19.34 9.04 -6.87
CA LEU A 42 -19.34 7.79 -7.64
C LEU A 42 -18.49 6.69 -6.95
N LEU A 43 -17.38 7.04 -6.29
CA LEU A 43 -16.61 6.06 -5.53
C LEU A 43 -17.44 5.46 -4.39
N LEU A 44 -18.10 6.31 -3.60
CA LEU A 44 -18.91 5.85 -2.47
C LEU A 44 -20.09 4.98 -2.93
N GLU A 45 -20.78 5.40 -3.99
CA GLU A 45 -21.85 4.63 -4.62
C GLU A 45 -21.35 3.27 -5.13
N THR A 46 -20.14 3.25 -5.72
CA THR A 46 -19.52 2.01 -6.21
C THR A 46 -19.16 1.07 -5.06
N LEU A 47 -18.58 1.58 -3.98
CA LEU A 47 -18.25 0.78 -2.80
C LEU A 47 -19.50 0.19 -2.15
N ASP A 48 -20.58 0.95 -2.05
CA ASP A 48 -21.88 0.47 -1.54
C ASP A 48 -22.48 -0.60 -2.45
N ALA A 49 -22.42 -0.41 -3.77
CA ALA A 49 -22.92 -1.40 -4.73
C ALA A 49 -22.12 -2.73 -4.65
N LEU A 50 -20.80 -2.66 -4.47
CA LEU A 50 -19.94 -3.84 -4.28
C LEU A 50 -20.29 -4.55 -2.97
N ALA A 51 -20.49 -3.81 -1.88
CA ALA A 51 -20.89 -4.37 -0.59
C ALA A 51 -22.26 -5.09 -0.69
N GLN A 52 -23.23 -4.50 -1.38
CA GLN A 52 -24.56 -5.11 -1.64
C GLN A 52 -24.44 -6.38 -2.51
N ALA A 53 -23.47 -6.43 -3.41
CA ALA A 53 -23.17 -7.59 -4.23
C ALA A 53 -22.33 -8.67 -3.50
N ASN A 54 -22.04 -8.48 -2.21
CA ASN A 54 -21.14 -9.32 -1.40
C ASN A 54 -19.71 -9.45 -1.99
N VAL A 55 -19.24 -8.41 -2.68
CA VAL A 55 -17.86 -8.29 -3.13
C VAL A 55 -17.09 -7.47 -2.09
N LEU A 56 -16.12 -8.10 -1.44
CA LEU A 56 -15.30 -7.44 -0.44
C LEU A 56 -14.31 -6.46 -1.11
N VAL A 57 -14.09 -5.32 -0.49
CA VAL A 57 -13.08 -4.35 -0.95
C VAL A 57 -12.03 -4.16 0.16
N MET A 58 -10.76 -4.26 -0.22
CA MET A 58 -9.60 -4.02 0.63
C MET A 58 -8.70 -2.97 -0.03
N ILE A 59 -8.35 -1.91 0.69
CA ILE A 59 -7.38 -0.92 0.21
C ILE A 59 -5.97 -1.43 0.50
N VAL A 60 -5.04 -1.26 -0.45
CA VAL A 60 -3.62 -1.62 -0.32
C VAL A 60 -2.79 -0.41 -0.74
N THR A 61 -2.31 0.37 0.22
CA THR A 61 -1.77 1.70 -0.03
C THR A 61 -0.40 1.95 0.60
N GLY A 62 0.34 2.93 0.07
CA GLY A 62 1.54 3.48 0.70
C GLY A 62 1.24 4.52 1.79
N ARG A 63 -0.02 4.89 2.05
CA ARG A 63 -0.38 5.84 3.10
C ARG A 63 -0.09 5.29 4.49
N SER A 64 0.09 6.20 5.46
CA SER A 64 0.40 5.84 6.86
C SER A 64 -0.71 5.07 7.55
N ALA A 65 -0.36 4.24 8.52
CA ALA A 65 -1.29 3.47 9.33
C ALA A 65 -2.34 4.36 10.00
N GLY A 66 -1.93 5.49 10.59
CA GLY A 66 -2.86 6.40 11.26
C GLY A 66 -3.86 7.06 10.29
N TRP A 67 -3.46 7.34 9.06
CA TRP A 67 -4.35 7.89 8.04
C TRP A 67 -5.36 6.84 7.56
N VAL A 68 -4.90 5.62 7.33
CA VAL A 68 -5.73 4.50 6.86
C VAL A 68 -6.76 4.06 7.90
N GLN A 69 -6.44 4.15 9.19
CA GLN A 69 -7.35 3.80 10.28
C GLN A 69 -8.68 4.55 10.20
N GLY A 70 -8.63 5.85 9.88
CA GLY A 70 -9.84 6.65 9.67
C GLY A 70 -10.66 6.17 8.47
N LEU A 71 -10.03 5.82 7.37
CA LEU A 71 -10.72 5.31 6.17
C LEU A 71 -11.43 3.98 6.42
N VAL A 72 -10.76 3.04 7.10
CA VAL A 72 -11.35 1.74 7.45
C VAL A 72 -12.60 1.92 8.30
N HIS A 73 -12.62 2.92 9.17
CA HIS A 73 -13.78 3.21 9.99
C HIS A 73 -14.98 3.71 9.19
N TYR A 74 -14.77 4.60 8.23
CA TYR A 74 -15.86 5.30 7.54
C TYR A 74 -16.28 4.67 6.20
N LEU A 75 -15.39 3.98 5.50
CA LEU A 75 -15.71 3.39 4.20
C LEU A 75 -16.33 1.98 4.35
N PRO A 76 -17.18 1.54 3.40
CA PRO A 76 -17.72 0.17 3.36
C PRO A 76 -16.67 -0.81 2.78
N ILE A 77 -15.50 -0.91 3.45
CA ILE A 77 -14.42 -1.83 3.12
C ILE A 77 -14.15 -2.79 4.27
N VAL A 78 -13.54 -3.94 4.00
CA VAL A 78 -13.24 -4.95 5.04
C VAL A 78 -11.98 -4.63 5.83
N GLY A 79 -11.14 -3.79 5.31
CA GLY A 79 -9.88 -3.37 5.94
C GLY A 79 -8.94 -2.72 4.94
N ALA A 80 -7.75 -2.36 5.40
CA ALA A 80 -6.72 -1.81 4.56
C ALA A 80 -5.32 -2.23 4.99
N ILE A 81 -4.45 -2.45 4.00
CA ILE A 81 -3.02 -2.65 4.17
C ILE A 81 -2.36 -1.29 3.95
N ALA A 82 -1.67 -0.81 4.97
CA ALA A 82 -0.95 0.46 4.99
C ALA A 82 0.56 0.27 4.78
N GLU A 83 1.23 1.38 4.47
CA GLU A 83 2.69 1.48 4.41
C GLU A 83 3.31 0.43 3.49
N ASN A 84 2.69 0.23 2.30
CA ASN A 84 3.16 -0.74 1.30
C ASN A 84 3.36 -2.17 1.87
N GLY A 85 2.40 -2.68 2.62
CA GLY A 85 2.48 -4.03 3.19
C GLY A 85 3.10 -4.11 4.58
N GLY A 86 3.17 -3.00 5.30
CA GLY A 86 3.73 -2.96 6.65
C GLY A 86 2.77 -3.40 7.74
N VAL A 87 1.53 -2.96 7.66
CA VAL A 87 0.47 -3.27 8.63
C VAL A 87 -0.88 -3.48 7.95
N PHE A 88 -1.72 -4.30 8.55
CA PHE A 88 -3.12 -4.47 8.19
C PHE A 88 -4.03 -3.94 9.31
N ILE A 89 -5.06 -3.21 8.95
CA ILE A 89 -6.09 -2.69 9.84
C ILE A 89 -7.42 -3.21 9.33
N SER A 90 -8.10 -4.05 10.12
CA SER A 90 -9.42 -4.58 9.76
C SER A 90 -10.54 -3.69 10.31
N LYS A 91 -11.71 -3.80 9.73
CA LYS A 91 -12.91 -3.09 10.23
C LYS A 91 -13.38 -3.64 11.59
N GLU A 92 -13.14 -4.91 11.85
CA GLU A 92 -13.53 -5.60 13.09
C GLU A 92 -12.57 -5.32 14.25
N ASN A 93 -11.27 -5.16 13.92
CA ASN A 93 -10.24 -4.84 14.90
C ASN A 93 -9.34 -3.73 14.34
N THR A 94 -9.45 -2.54 14.92
CA THR A 94 -8.71 -1.35 14.49
C THR A 94 -7.28 -1.28 15.02
N GLU A 95 -6.85 -2.23 15.85
CA GLU A 95 -5.44 -2.34 16.22
C GLU A 95 -4.62 -2.79 14.99
N PRO A 96 -3.49 -2.12 14.70
CA PRO A 96 -2.65 -2.48 13.57
C PRO A 96 -2.08 -3.90 13.73
N HIS A 97 -2.38 -4.78 12.78
CA HIS A 97 -1.74 -6.09 12.68
C HIS A 97 -0.46 -5.96 11.85
N TRP A 98 0.69 -6.23 12.50
CA TRP A 98 2.00 -6.14 11.87
C TRP A 98 2.20 -7.26 10.86
N LEU A 99 2.48 -6.90 9.61
CA LEU A 99 2.76 -7.85 8.52
C LEU A 99 4.26 -8.15 8.38
N ILE A 100 5.07 -7.40 9.12
CA ILE A 100 6.53 -7.57 9.18
C ILE A 100 6.96 -7.69 10.64
N ASN A 101 8.07 -8.39 10.87
CA ASN A 101 8.61 -8.55 12.21
C ASN A 101 9.47 -7.34 12.59
N ILE A 102 9.01 -6.54 13.53
CA ILE A 102 9.74 -5.43 14.15
C ILE A 102 9.79 -5.69 15.66
N ALA A 103 10.95 -6.12 16.15
CA ALA A 103 11.12 -6.49 17.55
C ALA A 103 11.02 -5.30 18.52
N ASP A 104 11.50 -4.13 18.10
CA ASP A 104 11.44 -2.87 18.85
C ASP A 104 10.96 -1.74 17.95
N PRO A 105 9.68 -1.36 18.02
CA PRO A 105 9.11 -0.28 17.20
C PRO A 105 9.77 1.08 17.46
N VAL A 106 10.18 1.38 18.66
CA VAL A 106 10.81 2.67 19.01
C VAL A 106 12.18 2.77 18.35
N GLN A 107 13.02 1.75 18.52
CA GLN A 107 14.34 1.69 17.90
C GLN A 107 14.22 1.66 16.37
N HIS A 108 13.23 0.94 15.84
CA HIS A 108 12.97 0.91 14.40
C HIS A 108 12.69 2.31 13.84
N ARG A 109 11.80 3.07 14.46
CA ARG A 109 11.50 4.45 14.07
C ARG A 109 12.73 5.37 14.14
N GLN A 110 13.56 5.21 15.19
CA GLN A 110 14.82 5.96 15.33
C GLN A 110 15.79 5.64 14.20
N ASN A 111 15.95 4.36 13.84
CA ASN A 111 16.82 3.93 12.75
C ASN A 111 16.36 4.47 11.39
N LEU A 112 15.06 4.49 11.13
CA LEU A 112 14.48 5.10 9.92
C LEU A 112 14.77 6.60 9.86
N ALA A 113 14.56 7.32 10.96
CA ALA A 113 14.83 8.75 11.05
C ALA A 113 16.34 9.07 10.83
N GLN A 114 17.24 8.27 11.40
CA GLN A 114 18.69 8.39 11.19
C GLN A 114 19.07 8.13 9.73
N THR A 115 18.48 7.10 9.11
CA THR A 115 18.70 6.82 7.69
C THR A 115 18.25 8.00 6.83
N PHE A 116 17.06 8.53 7.09
CA PHE A 116 16.58 9.72 6.37
C PHE A 116 17.49 10.93 6.58
N ALA A 117 17.99 11.17 7.79
CA ALA A 117 18.94 12.25 8.07
C ALA A 117 20.25 12.10 7.26
N ALA A 118 20.76 10.88 7.13
CA ALA A 118 21.93 10.60 6.29
C ALA A 118 21.66 10.86 4.80
N LEU A 119 20.49 10.47 4.28
CA LEU A 119 20.08 10.80 2.90
C LEU A 119 20.00 12.32 2.69
N LYS A 120 19.39 13.03 3.64
CA LYS A 120 19.24 14.49 3.58
C LYS A 120 20.57 15.23 3.64
N ALA A 121 21.57 14.68 4.31
CA ALA A 121 22.93 15.27 4.33
C ALA A 121 23.58 15.23 2.94
N VAL A 122 23.29 14.20 2.14
CA VAL A 122 23.79 14.07 0.75
C VAL A 122 22.91 14.82 -0.24
N TYR A 123 21.60 14.81 -0.01
CA TYR A 123 20.59 15.46 -0.87
C TYR A 123 19.73 16.45 -0.04
N PRO A 124 20.23 17.68 0.20
CA PRO A 124 19.57 18.65 1.09
C PRO A 124 18.16 19.08 0.64
N SER A 125 17.82 18.87 -0.63
CA SER A 125 16.50 19.19 -1.20
C SER A 125 15.38 18.24 -0.74
N VAL A 126 15.71 17.01 -0.28
CA VAL A 126 14.68 16.07 0.15
C VAL A 126 13.96 16.55 1.42
N ARG A 127 12.64 16.43 1.42
CA ARG A 127 11.78 16.89 2.52
C ARG A 127 11.00 15.72 3.11
N PRO A 128 11.00 15.54 4.44
CA PRO A 128 10.20 14.49 5.07
C PRO A 128 8.73 14.78 4.83
N SER A 129 7.95 13.73 4.59
CA SER A 129 6.50 13.85 4.50
C SER A 129 5.90 14.16 5.86
N GLY A 130 4.84 14.98 5.89
CA GLY A 130 4.20 15.41 7.13
C GLY A 130 3.52 14.28 7.91
N ASP A 131 3.19 13.16 7.24
CA ASP A 131 2.52 12.01 7.83
C ASP A 131 3.46 10.99 8.51
N ASN A 132 4.78 11.27 8.56
CA ASN A 132 5.74 10.41 9.27
C ASN A 132 5.41 10.23 10.77
N LEU A 133 4.67 11.14 11.38
CA LEU A 133 4.17 11.02 12.75
C LEU A 133 3.15 9.89 12.93
N PHE A 134 2.49 9.49 11.85
CA PHE A 134 1.42 8.49 11.84
C PHE A 134 1.86 7.15 11.24
N ARG A 135 3.18 7.01 10.93
CA ARG A 135 3.76 5.81 10.33
C ARG A 135 4.41 4.92 11.38
N LEU A 136 4.27 3.63 11.17
CA LEU A 136 4.79 2.60 12.06
C LEU A 136 6.04 1.91 11.49
N THR A 137 6.01 1.55 10.20
CA THR A 137 6.96 0.60 9.60
C THR A 137 7.91 1.21 8.58
N ASP A 138 7.55 2.33 7.96
CA ASP A 138 8.36 3.01 6.96
C ASP A 138 8.60 4.49 7.30
N TRP A 139 9.46 5.13 6.54
CA TRP A 139 9.70 6.58 6.57
C TRP A 139 9.56 7.13 5.17
N THR A 140 8.85 8.24 5.02
CA THR A 140 8.57 8.81 3.71
C THR A 140 9.10 10.23 3.55
N PHE A 141 9.33 10.58 2.30
CA PHE A 141 9.71 11.91 1.88
C PHE A 141 9.15 12.21 0.48
N ASP A 142 8.99 13.50 0.17
CA ASP A 142 8.37 13.95 -1.06
C ASP A 142 9.20 13.56 -2.28
N ILE A 143 8.55 13.11 -3.34
CA ILE A 143 9.19 12.83 -4.63
C ILE A 143 9.25 14.08 -5.51
N ASN A 144 8.42 15.10 -5.21
CA ASN A 144 8.33 16.31 -6.02
C ASN A 144 9.68 17.02 -6.13
N GLY A 145 10.07 17.35 -7.37
CA GLY A 145 11.34 18.02 -7.66
C GLY A 145 12.56 17.08 -7.73
N LEU A 146 12.37 15.75 -7.55
CA LEU A 146 13.42 14.76 -7.76
C LEU A 146 13.35 14.23 -9.19
N ASN A 147 14.50 14.18 -9.87
CA ASN A 147 14.61 13.46 -11.14
C ASN A 147 14.90 11.97 -10.90
N GLN A 148 14.75 11.14 -11.92
CA GLN A 148 14.94 9.68 -11.81
C GLN A 148 16.34 9.30 -11.32
N ASP A 149 17.38 9.96 -11.79
CA ASP A 149 18.77 9.69 -11.36
C ASP A 149 18.95 9.91 -9.85
N THR A 150 18.31 10.94 -9.30
CA THR A 150 18.32 11.21 -7.86
C THR A 150 17.53 10.15 -7.09
N VAL A 151 16.37 9.73 -7.58
CA VAL A 151 15.58 8.65 -6.96
C VAL A 151 16.37 7.35 -6.95
N ASP A 152 17.05 7.00 -8.03
CA ASP A 152 17.88 5.80 -8.14
C ASP A 152 19.09 5.86 -7.20
N ALA A 153 19.72 7.02 -7.07
CA ALA A 153 20.81 7.21 -6.12
C ALA A 153 20.35 7.09 -4.65
N LEU A 154 19.19 7.65 -4.31
CA LEU A 154 18.58 7.51 -2.98
C LEU A 154 18.23 6.05 -2.68
N ALA A 155 17.67 5.33 -3.66
CA ALA A 155 17.39 3.90 -3.54
C ALA A 155 18.67 3.10 -3.24
N LYS A 156 19.75 3.38 -3.96
CA LYS A 156 21.06 2.75 -3.75
C LYS A 156 21.60 2.99 -2.33
N LEU A 157 21.52 4.22 -1.83
CA LEU A 157 21.94 4.56 -0.47
C LEU A 157 21.10 3.84 0.59
N CYS A 158 19.76 3.76 0.40
CA CYS A 158 18.88 2.99 1.28
C CYS A 158 19.30 1.51 1.32
N HIS A 159 19.55 0.90 0.15
CA HIS A 159 19.99 -0.50 0.06
C HIS A 159 21.33 -0.73 0.73
N GLN A 160 22.30 0.19 0.57
CA GLN A 160 23.61 0.12 1.25
C GLN A 160 23.47 0.21 2.77
N SER A 161 22.48 0.96 3.26
CA SER A 161 22.17 1.12 4.69
C SER A 161 21.30 -0.02 5.25
N GLY A 162 21.04 -1.07 4.47
CA GLY A 162 20.27 -2.25 4.92
C GLY A 162 18.76 -2.15 4.73
N TRP A 163 18.26 -1.03 4.21
CA TRP A 163 16.83 -0.80 3.99
C TRP A 163 16.37 -1.20 2.59
N GLY A 164 15.08 -1.45 2.45
CA GLY A 164 14.38 -1.44 1.17
C GLY A 164 13.98 -0.03 0.77
N PHE A 165 13.69 0.15 -0.52
CA PHE A 165 13.21 1.41 -1.07
C PHE A 165 12.10 1.14 -2.08
N THR A 166 11.08 2.00 -2.08
CA THR A 166 10.06 2.03 -3.13
C THR A 166 9.56 3.46 -3.29
N TYR A 167 8.87 3.75 -4.37
CA TYR A 167 8.28 5.05 -4.60
C TYR A 167 6.98 4.92 -5.39
N SER A 168 6.13 5.92 -5.25
CA SER A 168 4.92 6.14 -6.03
C SER A 168 4.98 7.49 -6.73
N THR A 169 3.90 7.90 -7.33
CA THR A 169 3.74 9.26 -7.87
C THR A 169 3.71 10.34 -6.79
N VAL A 170 3.56 9.97 -5.52
CA VAL A 170 3.39 10.89 -4.38
C VAL A 170 4.66 10.97 -3.53
N GLN A 171 5.23 9.84 -3.16
CA GLN A 171 6.27 9.73 -2.12
C GLN A 171 7.31 8.67 -2.43
N CYS A 172 8.52 8.87 -1.88
CA CYS A 172 9.55 7.86 -1.70
C CYS A 172 9.45 7.26 -0.30
N HIS A 173 9.74 5.96 -0.16
CA HIS A 173 9.62 5.19 1.07
C HIS A 173 10.92 4.47 1.41
N ILE A 174 11.48 4.73 2.60
CA ILE A 174 12.51 3.92 3.25
C ILE A 174 11.76 2.87 4.08
N ARG A 175 11.93 1.60 3.79
CA ARG A 175 11.15 0.51 4.39
C ARG A 175 12.02 -0.69 4.74
N PRO A 176 11.58 -1.61 5.61
CA PRO A 176 12.22 -2.91 5.77
C PRO A 176 12.33 -3.66 4.46
N ARG A 177 13.40 -4.44 4.31
CA ARG A 177 13.52 -5.35 3.16
C ARG A 177 12.40 -6.38 3.19
N GLY A 178 11.81 -6.65 2.04
CA GLY A 178 10.71 -7.62 1.92
C GLY A 178 9.32 -7.06 2.26
N GLN A 179 9.22 -5.86 2.83
CA GLN A 179 7.94 -5.17 2.97
C GLN A 179 7.47 -4.71 1.60
N ASP A 180 6.34 -5.23 1.13
CA ASP A 180 5.76 -4.87 -0.17
C ASP A 180 4.26 -5.18 -0.19
N LYS A 181 3.51 -4.51 -1.08
CA LYS A 181 2.04 -4.64 -1.22
C LYS A 181 1.62 -6.08 -1.49
N GLY A 182 2.25 -6.76 -2.45
CA GLY A 182 1.90 -8.13 -2.84
C GLY A 182 2.13 -9.17 -1.73
N PRO A 183 3.33 -9.29 -1.16
CA PRO A 183 3.56 -10.14 0.02
C PRO A 183 2.63 -9.83 1.18
N GLY A 184 2.38 -8.54 1.49
CA GLY A 184 1.44 -8.11 2.52
C GLY A 184 0.02 -8.57 2.24
N LEU A 185 -0.49 -8.38 1.02
CA LEU A 185 -1.81 -8.85 0.60
C LEU A 185 -1.92 -10.38 0.72
N LYS A 186 -0.92 -11.11 0.26
CA LYS A 186 -0.90 -12.58 0.34
C LYS A 186 -0.98 -13.06 1.79
N GLN A 187 -0.24 -12.43 2.70
CA GLN A 187 -0.27 -12.75 4.13
C GLN A 187 -1.64 -12.46 4.74
N VAL A 188 -2.24 -11.30 4.44
CA VAL A 188 -3.59 -10.94 4.92
C VAL A 188 -4.64 -11.92 4.42
N LEU A 189 -4.61 -12.30 3.14
CA LEU A 189 -5.54 -13.29 2.59
C LEU A 189 -5.42 -14.64 3.31
N GLN A 190 -4.21 -15.10 3.57
CA GLN A 190 -3.98 -16.38 4.26
C GLN A 190 -4.45 -16.36 5.72
N GLN A 191 -4.25 -15.26 6.43
CA GLN A 191 -4.53 -15.18 7.87
C GLN A 191 -5.97 -14.78 8.18
N PHE A 192 -6.55 -13.83 7.44
CA PHE A 192 -7.83 -13.23 7.75
C PHE A 192 -8.95 -13.65 6.79
N PHE A 193 -8.61 -14.09 5.58
CA PHE A 193 -9.57 -14.48 4.54
C PHE A 193 -9.24 -15.85 3.94
N PRO A 194 -8.98 -16.90 4.76
CA PRO A 194 -8.54 -18.20 4.25
C PRO A 194 -9.57 -18.90 3.36
N HIS A 195 -10.83 -18.49 3.44
CA HIS A 195 -11.93 -18.99 2.61
C HIS A 195 -11.95 -18.39 1.21
N ILE A 196 -11.21 -17.31 0.94
CA ILE A 196 -11.14 -16.66 -0.36
C ILE A 196 -9.99 -17.26 -1.18
N ASN A 197 -10.34 -17.90 -2.29
CA ASN A 197 -9.34 -18.38 -3.23
C ASN A 197 -8.66 -17.20 -3.94
N ALA A 198 -7.31 -17.23 -4.05
CA ALA A 198 -6.55 -16.20 -4.75
C ALA A 198 -7.02 -15.95 -6.21
N GLN A 199 -7.57 -16.97 -6.86
CA GLN A 199 -8.17 -16.83 -8.20
C GLN A 199 -9.44 -15.95 -8.23
N ARG A 200 -10.04 -15.69 -7.08
CA ARG A 200 -11.22 -14.83 -6.91
C ARG A 200 -10.87 -13.45 -6.36
N VAL A 201 -9.59 -13.13 -6.29
CA VAL A 201 -9.08 -11.81 -5.90
C VAL A 201 -8.71 -11.03 -7.15
N LEU A 202 -9.29 -9.86 -7.32
CA LEU A 202 -8.94 -8.89 -8.34
C LEU A 202 -8.02 -7.83 -7.71
N THR A 203 -6.88 -7.55 -8.33
CA THR A 203 -6.00 -6.46 -7.89
C THR A 203 -6.04 -5.30 -8.87
N VAL A 204 -6.02 -4.08 -8.35
CA VAL A 204 -6.10 -2.84 -9.14
C VAL A 204 -5.06 -1.85 -8.62
N GLY A 205 -4.27 -1.28 -9.54
CA GLY A 205 -3.25 -0.28 -9.20
C GLY A 205 -2.77 0.48 -10.43
N ASP A 206 -2.05 1.58 -10.24
CA ASP A 206 -1.60 2.47 -11.31
C ASP A 206 -0.11 2.85 -11.22
N SER A 207 0.56 2.50 -10.13
CA SER A 207 1.91 2.94 -9.79
C SER A 207 2.93 1.78 -9.80
N PRO A 208 4.26 2.07 -9.88
CA PRO A 208 5.30 1.04 -9.85
C PRO A 208 5.28 0.15 -8.60
N ASN A 209 4.89 0.69 -7.44
CA ASN A 209 4.74 -0.08 -6.19
C ASN A 209 3.54 -1.04 -6.19
N ASP A 210 2.71 -1.03 -7.24
CA ASP A 210 1.60 -1.98 -7.44
C ASP A 210 1.99 -3.17 -8.31
N GLU A 211 3.21 -3.20 -8.85
CA GLU A 211 3.64 -4.30 -9.72
C GLU A 211 3.63 -5.66 -9.04
N GLY A 212 3.76 -5.66 -7.71
CA GLY A 212 3.71 -6.86 -6.87
C GLY A 212 2.30 -7.32 -6.46
N LEU A 213 1.26 -6.51 -6.69
CA LEU A 213 -0.14 -6.84 -6.35
C LEU A 213 -0.72 -7.94 -7.21
#